data_74d0bc09f4063f733fb9a5fcef9df988
#
_entry.id   74d0bc09f4063f733fb9a5fcef9df988
#
_cell.length_a   1.000
_cell.length_b   1.000
_cell.length_c   1.000
_cell.angle_alpha   90.00
_cell.angle_beta   90.00
_cell.angle_gamma   90.00
#
_symmetry.space_group_name_H-M   'P 1'
#
loop_
_entity.id
_entity.type
_entity.pdbx_description
1 polymer ?
#
loop_
_entity_poly.entity_id
_entity_poly.type
_entity_poly.pdbx_seq_one_letter_code
_entity_poly.pdbx_strand_id
1 'polypeptide(L)'
;MKNPASNIKLTPFDDLFQTDESRAEEKIIRAPLTDLYDFTSQYGNNPYQVRDDEDMADLTESIKRIGIQEPAIVRPRAEGGYEIIAGHRRKHASILAGLNDMPIIVRNYTDDEAIIIIVDSNLKRENVLPSEKAFAYKMKLDAIKRQAGRPKENSRQ
;
A
#
# COMPACT_ATOMS: atom_id res chain seq x y z
N MET A 1 2.80 52.97 9.43
CA MET A 1 3.71 51.82 9.65
C MET A 1 2.98 50.51 9.30
N LYS A 2 3.41 49.87 8.24
CA LYS A 2 2.87 48.58 7.83
C LYS A 2 3.45 47.51 8.73
N ASN A 3 2.57 46.76 9.44
CA ASN A 3 2.94 45.71 10.35
C ASN A 3 3.48 44.51 9.51
N PRO A 4 4.74 44.06 9.66
CA PRO A 4 5.30 42.98 8.83
C PRO A 4 4.79 41.58 9.18
N ALA A 5 3.89 41.47 10.14
CA ALA A 5 3.38 40.16 10.63
C ALA A 5 2.17 39.61 9.88
N SER A 6 1.69 40.26 8.81
CA SER A 6 0.42 39.90 8.18
C SER A 6 0.52 38.85 7.04
N ASN A 7 1.67 38.23 6.82
CA ASN A 7 1.87 37.26 5.74
C ASN A 7 2.53 35.94 6.15
N ILE A 8 2.31 35.49 7.38
CA ILE A 8 2.70 34.13 7.74
C ILE A 8 1.54 33.23 7.27
N LYS A 9 1.68 32.66 6.07
CA LYS A 9 0.88 31.52 5.66
C LYS A 9 1.32 30.36 6.52
N LEU A 10 0.50 30.00 7.51
CA LEU A 10 0.64 28.71 8.21
C LEU A 10 0.32 27.62 7.19
N THR A 11 1.33 26.93 6.73
CA THR A 11 1.14 25.70 5.96
C THR A 11 0.50 24.63 6.87
N PRO A 12 -0.53 23.92 6.40
CA PRO A 12 -1.07 22.80 7.15
C PRO A 12 0.05 21.83 7.56
N PHE A 13 -0.08 21.22 8.73
CA PHE A 13 0.91 20.28 9.27
C PHE A 13 1.28 19.18 8.27
N ASP A 14 0.32 18.72 7.48
CA ASP A 14 0.52 17.69 6.44
C ASP A 14 1.45 18.16 5.31
N ASP A 15 1.49 19.45 4.98
CA ASP A 15 2.38 20.00 3.95
C ASP A 15 3.86 20.02 4.37
N LEU A 16 4.15 19.96 5.67
CA LEU A 16 5.52 19.98 6.18
C LEU A 16 6.26 18.64 5.98
N PHE A 17 5.50 17.56 5.78
CA PHE A 17 6.03 16.21 5.65
C PHE A 17 5.89 15.62 4.24
N GLN A 18 5.27 16.37 3.33
CA GLN A 18 5.21 15.99 1.93
C GLN A 18 6.48 16.43 1.21
N THR A 19 7.19 15.49 0.63
CA THR A 19 8.27 15.78 -0.32
C THR A 19 7.68 16.31 -1.62
N ASP A 20 8.44 17.07 -2.39
CA ASP A 20 7.99 17.61 -3.68
C ASP A 20 7.53 16.52 -4.65
N GLU A 21 8.02 15.29 -4.49
CA GLU A 21 7.60 14.09 -5.23
C GLU A 21 6.22 13.57 -4.80
N SER A 22 5.81 13.79 -3.54
CA SER A 22 4.48 13.40 -3.06
C SER A 22 3.39 14.41 -3.41
N ARG A 23 3.77 15.60 -3.87
CA ARG A 23 2.84 16.60 -4.40
C ARG A 23 2.45 16.38 -5.86
N ALA A 24 3.10 15.44 -6.56
CA ALA A 24 2.55 14.93 -7.80
C ALA A 24 1.20 14.29 -7.46
N GLU A 25 0.11 14.88 -7.97
CA GLU A 25 -1.25 14.40 -7.74
C GLU A 25 -1.29 12.90 -7.92
N GLU A 26 -1.57 12.16 -6.85
CA GLU A 26 -1.71 10.71 -6.91
C GLU A 26 -2.85 10.38 -7.86
N LYS A 27 -2.48 9.91 -9.03
CA LYS A 27 -3.44 9.60 -10.08
C LYS A 27 -3.99 8.20 -9.85
N ILE A 28 -5.31 8.11 -9.68
CA ILE A 28 -6.00 6.83 -9.68
C ILE A 28 -6.17 6.41 -11.14
N ILE A 29 -5.64 5.23 -11.46
CA ILE A 29 -5.81 4.60 -12.78
C ILE A 29 -6.52 3.27 -12.63
N ARG A 30 -7.10 2.75 -13.71
CA ARG A 30 -7.68 1.41 -13.72
C ARG A 30 -6.70 0.44 -14.35
N ALA A 31 -6.50 -0.70 -13.71
CA ALA A 31 -5.66 -1.77 -14.21
C ALA A 31 -6.44 -3.07 -14.33
N PRO A 32 -6.19 -3.86 -15.39
CA PRO A 32 -6.75 -5.20 -15.50
C PRO A 32 -6.34 -6.05 -14.29
N LEU A 33 -7.25 -6.87 -13.76
CA LEU A 33 -6.96 -7.76 -12.64
C LEU A 33 -5.85 -8.77 -12.97
N THR A 34 -5.72 -9.11 -14.26
CA THR A 34 -4.65 -9.99 -14.76
C THR A 34 -3.25 -9.38 -14.68
N ASP A 35 -3.14 -8.07 -14.60
CA ASP A 35 -1.87 -7.34 -14.48
C ASP A 35 -1.47 -7.06 -13.03
N LEU A 36 -2.28 -7.51 -12.08
CA LEU A 36 -2.05 -7.34 -10.65
C LEU A 36 -1.56 -8.64 -10.02
N TYR A 37 -0.36 -8.61 -9.48
CA TYR A 37 0.34 -9.77 -8.92
C TYR A 37 0.48 -9.64 -7.41
N ASP A 38 0.62 -10.76 -6.73
CA ASP A 38 0.87 -10.78 -5.30
C ASP A 38 2.29 -10.28 -4.98
N PHE A 39 2.45 -9.68 -3.82
CA PHE A 39 3.75 -9.18 -3.37
C PHE A 39 4.76 -10.33 -3.21
N THR A 40 5.93 -10.14 -3.80
CA THR A 40 7.08 -11.01 -3.63
C THR A 40 8.35 -10.18 -3.38
N SER A 41 9.24 -10.69 -2.54
CA SER A 41 10.55 -10.09 -2.32
C SER A 41 11.59 -11.14 -1.96
N GLN A 42 12.86 -10.75 -2.03
CA GLN A 42 13.96 -11.59 -1.57
C GLN A 42 13.88 -11.92 -0.05
N TYR A 43 13.10 -11.16 0.71
CA TYR A 43 12.92 -11.34 2.16
C TYR A 43 11.65 -12.10 2.53
N GLY A 44 10.89 -12.53 1.57
CA GLY A 44 9.63 -13.27 1.73
C GLY A 44 8.47 -12.62 1.00
N ASN A 45 7.37 -13.34 0.98
CA ASN A 45 6.13 -12.95 0.34
C ASN A 45 5.19 -12.28 1.34
N ASN A 46 4.01 -11.88 0.88
CA ASN A 46 2.96 -11.38 1.77
C ASN A 46 2.70 -12.39 2.90
N PRO A 47 2.87 -12.00 4.18
CA PRO A 47 2.68 -12.90 5.30
C PRO A 47 1.20 -13.24 5.57
N TYR A 48 0.27 -12.49 5.00
CA TYR A 48 -1.16 -12.68 5.20
C TYR A 48 -1.78 -13.44 4.02
N GLN A 49 -2.60 -14.41 4.34
CA GLN A 49 -3.36 -15.15 3.34
C GLN A 49 -4.71 -14.51 3.07
N VAL A 50 -5.15 -14.54 1.82
CA VAL A 50 -6.52 -14.20 1.43
C VAL A 50 -7.37 -15.45 1.59
N ARG A 51 -8.47 -15.35 2.36
CA ARG A 51 -9.37 -16.46 2.64
C ARG A 51 -10.78 -16.16 2.13
N ASP A 52 -11.48 -17.21 1.71
CA ASP A 52 -12.88 -17.18 1.34
C ASP A 52 -13.76 -17.42 2.59
N ASP A 53 -13.82 -16.42 3.45
CA ASP A 53 -14.63 -16.39 4.66
C ASP A 53 -15.88 -15.52 4.49
N GLU A 54 -16.69 -15.37 5.55
CA GLU A 54 -17.88 -14.50 5.53
C GLU A 54 -17.53 -13.05 5.18
N ASP A 55 -16.44 -12.52 5.72
CA ASP A 55 -15.98 -11.16 5.45
C ASP A 55 -15.67 -10.98 3.97
N MET A 56 -15.13 -12.01 3.31
CA MET A 56 -14.88 -12.00 1.87
C MET A 56 -16.19 -12.04 1.07
N ALA A 57 -17.16 -12.82 1.52
CA ALA A 57 -18.48 -12.84 0.87
C ALA A 57 -19.17 -11.48 0.98
N ASP A 58 -19.14 -10.84 2.13
CA ASP A 58 -19.71 -9.51 2.36
C ASP A 58 -19.00 -8.43 1.51
N LEU A 59 -17.67 -8.49 1.44
CA LEU A 59 -16.89 -7.58 0.59
C LEU A 59 -17.24 -7.77 -0.89
N THR A 60 -17.38 -9.01 -1.34
CA THR A 60 -17.75 -9.35 -2.72
C THR A 60 -19.14 -8.79 -3.07
N GLU A 61 -20.12 -8.97 -2.18
CA GLU A 61 -21.47 -8.42 -2.37
C GLU A 61 -21.47 -6.88 -2.37
N SER A 62 -20.69 -6.26 -1.51
CA SER A 62 -20.51 -4.82 -1.51
C SER A 62 -19.92 -4.32 -2.83
N ILE A 63 -18.91 -4.98 -3.35
CA ILE A 63 -18.28 -4.63 -4.65
C ILE A 63 -19.23 -4.80 -5.80
N LYS A 64 -20.05 -5.86 -5.80
CA LYS A 64 -21.10 -6.04 -6.82
C LYS A 64 -22.11 -4.89 -6.81
N ARG A 65 -22.46 -4.41 -5.63
CA ARG A 65 -23.52 -3.41 -5.45
C ARG A 65 -23.07 -1.98 -5.73
N ILE A 66 -21.89 -1.59 -5.21
CA ILE A 66 -21.43 -0.20 -5.24
C ILE A 66 -20.04 -0.02 -5.88
N GLY A 67 -19.42 -1.08 -6.35
CA GLY A 67 -18.07 -1.05 -6.89
C GLY A 67 -16.99 -0.95 -5.82
N ILE A 68 -15.74 -0.75 -6.25
CA ILE A 68 -14.59 -0.61 -5.37
C ILE A 68 -14.46 0.86 -4.96
N GLN A 69 -14.57 1.15 -3.67
CA GLN A 69 -14.54 2.52 -3.14
C GLN A 69 -13.12 3.03 -2.89
N GLU A 70 -12.19 2.13 -2.55
CA GLU A 70 -10.80 2.48 -2.27
C GLU A 70 -9.88 1.82 -3.30
N PRO A 71 -8.97 2.59 -3.94
CA PRO A 71 -7.99 2.01 -4.85
C PRO A 71 -6.98 1.14 -4.11
N ALA A 72 -6.45 0.12 -4.78
CA ALA A 72 -5.32 -0.64 -4.29
C ALA A 72 -4.03 0.18 -4.46
N ILE A 73 -3.10 0.01 -3.53
CA ILE A 73 -1.75 0.57 -3.66
C ILE A 73 -0.86 -0.51 -4.25
N VAL A 74 -0.17 -0.17 -5.33
CA VAL A 74 0.67 -1.09 -6.09
C VAL A 74 2.03 -0.47 -6.38
N ARG A 75 3.01 -1.31 -6.73
CA ARG A 75 4.29 -0.87 -7.29
C ARG A 75 4.52 -1.50 -8.65
N PRO A 76 5.29 -0.85 -9.56
CA PRO A 76 5.64 -1.45 -10.85
C PRO A 76 6.51 -2.70 -10.67
N ARG A 77 6.32 -3.69 -11.55
CA ARG A 77 7.19 -4.86 -11.66
C ARG A 77 8.16 -4.69 -12.83
N ALA A 78 9.40 -5.17 -12.65
CA ALA A 78 10.40 -5.17 -13.73
C ALA A 78 9.94 -6.00 -14.96
N GLU A 79 9.15 -7.04 -14.72
CA GLU A 79 8.65 -7.99 -15.74
C GLU A 79 7.33 -7.55 -16.39
N GLY A 80 6.84 -6.37 -16.05
CA GLY A 80 5.53 -5.85 -16.46
C GLY A 80 4.44 -6.08 -15.44
N GLY A 81 3.36 -5.29 -15.55
CA GLY A 81 2.28 -5.29 -14.58
C GLY A 81 2.68 -4.66 -13.25
N TYR A 82 1.86 -4.90 -12.24
CA TYR A 82 1.98 -4.29 -10.94
C TYR A 82 1.90 -5.33 -9.82
N GLU A 83 2.57 -5.06 -8.74
CA GLU A 83 2.56 -5.87 -7.53
C GLU A 83 1.78 -5.16 -6.44
N ILE A 84 0.81 -5.85 -5.84
CA ILE A 84 -0.09 -5.27 -4.84
C ILE A 84 0.64 -5.15 -3.51
N ILE A 85 0.62 -3.94 -2.95
CA ILE A 85 1.14 -3.65 -1.60
C ILE A 85 -0.02 -3.61 -0.60
N ALA A 86 -1.12 -2.94 -0.95
CA ALA A 86 -2.33 -2.92 -0.15
C ALA A 86 -3.55 -3.11 -1.05
N GLY A 87 -4.45 -4.01 -0.69
CA GLY A 87 -5.66 -4.30 -1.45
C GLY A 87 -5.78 -5.71 -2.01
N HIS A 88 -5.02 -6.68 -1.51
CA HIS A 88 -5.10 -8.09 -1.91
C HIS A 88 -6.52 -8.66 -1.78
N ARG A 89 -7.21 -8.35 -0.68
CA ARG A 89 -8.59 -8.79 -0.47
C ARG A 89 -9.55 -8.15 -1.47
N ARG A 90 -9.38 -6.89 -1.79
CA ARG A 90 -10.20 -6.18 -2.80
C ARG A 90 -10.00 -6.77 -4.20
N LYS A 91 -8.77 -7.12 -4.56
CA LYS A 91 -8.51 -7.84 -5.82
C LYS A 91 -9.26 -9.16 -5.86
N HIS A 92 -9.13 -9.98 -4.82
CA HIS A 92 -9.79 -11.29 -4.76
C HIS A 92 -11.31 -11.17 -4.83
N ALA A 93 -11.89 -10.26 -4.05
CA ALA A 93 -13.33 -9.97 -4.08
C ALA A 93 -13.79 -9.45 -5.45
N SER A 94 -12.96 -8.67 -6.15
CA SER A 94 -13.24 -8.19 -7.49
C SER A 94 -13.31 -9.33 -8.52
N ILE A 95 -12.43 -10.31 -8.40
CA ILE A 95 -12.47 -11.52 -9.23
C ILE A 95 -13.75 -12.30 -8.95
N LEU A 96 -14.10 -12.52 -7.68
CA LEU A 96 -15.34 -13.20 -7.29
C LEU A 96 -16.59 -12.44 -7.74
N ALA A 97 -16.54 -11.12 -7.78
CA ALA A 97 -17.62 -10.27 -8.27
C ALA A 97 -17.74 -10.23 -9.81
N GLY A 98 -16.81 -10.84 -10.53
CA GLY A 98 -16.79 -10.88 -11.98
C GLY A 98 -16.30 -9.61 -12.65
N LEU A 99 -15.54 -8.76 -11.96
CA LEU A 99 -14.93 -7.57 -12.53
C LEU A 99 -13.67 -7.94 -13.34
N ASN A 100 -13.36 -7.12 -14.34
CA ASN A 100 -12.16 -7.28 -15.18
C ASN A 100 -11.00 -6.39 -14.78
N ASP A 101 -11.28 -5.30 -14.08
CA ASP A 101 -10.30 -4.29 -13.67
C ASP A 101 -10.63 -3.73 -12.28
N MET A 102 -9.69 -3.00 -11.71
CA MET A 102 -9.89 -2.26 -10.47
C MET A 102 -9.07 -0.97 -10.43
N PRO A 103 -9.49 0.01 -9.63
CA PRO A 103 -8.72 1.24 -9.44
C PRO A 103 -7.44 0.96 -8.63
N ILE A 104 -6.33 1.56 -9.06
CA ILE A 104 -5.03 1.45 -8.40
C ILE A 104 -4.34 2.81 -8.28
N ILE A 105 -3.46 2.94 -7.30
CA ILE A 105 -2.48 4.02 -7.17
C ILE A 105 -1.09 3.38 -7.27
N VAL A 106 -0.27 3.89 -8.18
CA VAL A 106 1.09 3.38 -8.39
C VAL A 106 2.07 4.19 -7.56
N ARG A 107 2.85 3.51 -6.72
CA ARG A 107 3.92 4.09 -5.92
C ARG A 107 5.20 3.26 -6.05
N ASN A 108 6.35 3.94 -6.04
CA ASN A 108 7.65 3.28 -6.12
C ASN A 108 8.15 2.96 -4.70
N TYR A 109 7.85 1.78 -4.20
CA TYR A 109 8.33 1.30 -2.90
C TYR A 109 9.46 0.29 -3.06
N THR A 110 10.46 0.40 -2.19
CA THR A 110 11.45 -0.67 -1.99
C THR A 110 10.80 -1.88 -1.32
N ASP A 111 11.49 -3.02 -1.31
CA ASP A 111 10.99 -4.22 -0.62
C ASP A 111 10.73 -3.96 0.87
N ASP A 112 11.64 -3.25 1.53
CA ASP A 112 11.50 -2.95 2.96
C ASP A 112 10.32 -2.02 3.25
N GLU A 113 10.14 -0.97 2.45
CA GLU A 113 8.99 -0.06 2.56
C GLU A 113 7.67 -0.80 2.31
N ALA A 114 7.63 -1.64 1.29
CA ALA A 114 6.46 -2.45 0.97
C ALA A 114 6.10 -3.41 2.09
N ILE A 115 7.08 -4.11 2.68
CA ILE A 115 6.88 -5.00 3.83
C ILE A 115 6.26 -4.26 5.01
N ILE A 116 6.81 -3.09 5.36
CA ILE A 116 6.30 -2.28 6.47
C ILE A 116 4.85 -1.86 6.21
N ILE A 117 4.52 -1.42 5.00
CA ILE A 117 3.16 -0.99 4.63
C ILE A 117 2.19 -2.18 4.66
N ILE A 118 2.59 -3.35 4.14
CA ILE A 118 1.77 -4.56 4.17
C ILE A 118 1.42 -4.93 5.61
N VAL A 119 2.39 -4.94 6.51
CA VAL A 119 2.16 -5.28 7.91
C VAL A 119 1.27 -4.24 8.58
N ASP A 120 1.57 -2.95 8.41
CA ASP A 120 0.82 -1.86 9.04
C ASP A 120 -0.62 -1.79 8.56
N SER A 121 -0.88 -2.04 7.28
CA SER A 121 -2.24 -2.05 6.72
C SER A 121 -3.12 -3.19 7.23
N ASN A 122 -2.53 -4.23 7.82
CA ASN A 122 -3.22 -5.40 8.37
C ASN A 122 -3.26 -5.45 9.91
N LEU A 123 -2.69 -4.46 10.60
CA LEU A 123 -2.62 -4.45 12.08
C LEU A 123 -3.98 -4.52 12.76
N LYS A 124 -5.01 -3.94 12.16
CA LYS A 124 -6.37 -3.85 12.72
C LYS A 124 -7.27 -5.02 12.31
N ARG A 125 -6.77 -5.96 11.52
CA ARG A 125 -7.57 -7.12 11.12
C ARG A 125 -7.74 -8.08 12.29
N GLU A 126 -8.99 -8.42 12.61
CA GLU A 126 -9.33 -9.33 13.71
C GLU A 126 -9.07 -10.81 13.35
N ASN A 127 -9.28 -11.17 12.09
CA ASN A 127 -9.22 -12.56 11.60
C ASN A 127 -7.82 -12.95 11.07
N VAL A 128 -6.77 -12.58 11.79
CA VAL A 128 -5.39 -12.94 11.47
C VAL A 128 -4.93 -14.04 12.41
N LEU A 129 -4.38 -15.13 11.87
CA LEU A 129 -3.84 -16.20 12.68
C LEU A 129 -2.65 -15.70 13.53
N PRO A 130 -2.46 -16.19 14.76
CA PRO A 130 -1.30 -15.83 15.58
C PRO A 130 0.04 -16.10 14.90
N SER A 131 0.15 -17.18 14.11
CA SER A 131 1.34 -17.51 13.31
C SER A 131 1.61 -16.48 12.20
N GLU A 132 0.57 -16.03 11.52
CA GLU A 132 0.69 -14.96 10.51
C GLU A 132 1.14 -13.64 11.15
N LYS A 133 0.57 -13.29 12.31
CA LYS A 133 0.95 -12.10 13.09
C LYS A 133 2.41 -12.13 13.50
N ALA A 134 2.86 -13.24 14.07
CA ALA A 134 4.24 -13.39 14.52
C ALA A 134 5.23 -13.28 13.36
N PHE A 135 4.93 -13.93 12.24
CA PHE A 135 5.75 -13.86 11.04
C PHE A 135 5.77 -12.44 10.43
N ALA A 136 4.62 -11.78 10.35
CA ALA A 136 4.49 -10.42 9.85
C ALA A 136 5.30 -9.42 10.70
N TYR A 137 5.22 -9.49 12.02
CA TYR A 137 5.99 -8.63 12.90
C TYR A 137 7.49 -8.86 12.76
N LYS A 138 7.92 -10.11 12.61
CA LYS A 138 9.32 -10.44 12.36
C LYS A 138 9.79 -9.82 11.04
N MET A 139 9.04 -9.96 9.96
CA MET A 139 9.36 -9.37 8.67
C MET A 139 9.48 -7.85 8.77
N LYS A 140 8.54 -7.20 9.45
CA LYS A 140 8.57 -5.74 9.68
C LYS A 140 9.80 -5.31 10.47
N LEU A 141 10.11 -6.00 11.57
CA LEU A 141 11.26 -5.68 12.40
C LEU A 141 12.58 -5.81 11.63
N ASP A 142 12.70 -6.86 10.83
CA ASP A 142 13.89 -7.09 10.00
C ASP A 142 14.00 -6.02 8.90
N ALA A 143 12.89 -5.60 8.30
CA ALA A 143 12.85 -4.50 7.33
C ALA A 143 13.28 -3.16 7.95
N ILE A 144 12.79 -2.84 9.14
CA ILE A 144 13.19 -1.63 9.89
C ILE A 144 14.69 -1.65 10.20
N LYS A 145 15.23 -2.79 10.64
CA LYS A 145 16.67 -2.94 10.91
C LYS A 145 17.52 -2.74 9.66
N ARG A 146 17.10 -3.27 8.51
CA ARG A 146 17.81 -3.07 7.25
C ARG A 146 17.80 -1.61 6.81
N GLN A 147 16.70 -0.91 6.99
CA GLN A 147 16.62 0.54 6.69
C GLN A 147 17.52 1.36 7.62
N ALA A 148 17.55 1.05 8.91
CA ALA A 148 18.41 1.74 9.88
C ALA A 148 19.91 1.52 9.62
N GLY A 149 20.29 0.34 9.09
CA GLY A 149 21.67 0.00 8.75
C GLY A 149 22.14 0.54 7.39
N ARG A 150 21.26 1.10 6.56
CA ARG A 150 21.68 1.74 5.30
C ARG A 150 22.39 3.06 5.56
N PRO A 151 23.60 3.29 4.97
CA PRO A 151 24.18 4.62 4.98
C PRO A 151 23.19 5.60 4.36
N LYS A 152 22.92 6.71 5.04
CA LYS A 152 22.20 7.81 4.41
C LYS A 152 23.03 8.22 3.20
N GLU A 153 22.46 8.07 2.01
CA GLU A 153 23.05 8.58 0.80
C GLU A 153 23.19 10.10 1.00
N ASN A 154 24.41 10.53 1.30
CA ASN A 154 24.72 11.95 1.36
C ASN A 154 24.49 12.48 -0.05
N SER A 155 23.43 13.24 -0.23
CA SER A 155 23.23 14.12 -1.37
C SER A 155 24.41 15.09 -1.40
N ARG A 156 25.54 14.63 -1.89
CA ARG A 156 26.62 15.52 -2.32
C ARG A 156 26.24 16.00 -3.70
N GLN A 157 25.86 17.24 -3.73
CA GLN A 157 25.85 18.06 -4.94
C GLN A 157 27.19 17.95 -5.68
#